data_9bea5b5e6b09b1cd35d3cb2e0882c208
#
_entry.id   9bea5b5e6b09b1cd35d3cb2e0882c208
#
_cell.length_a   1.000
_cell.length_b   1.000
_cell.length_c   1.000
_cell.angle_alpha   90.00
_cell.angle_beta   90.00
_cell.angle_gamma   90.00
#
_symmetry.space_group_name_H-M   'P 1'
#
loop_
_entity.id
_entity.type
_entity.pdbx_description
1 polymer ?
#
loop_
_entity_poly.entity_id
_entity_poly.type
_entity_poly.pdbx_seq_one_letter_code
_entity_poly.pdbx_strand_id
1 'polypeptide(L)'
;MPFEHAGVLLELRLEPDTIALYRGQKLIAQHPRCYARNQDIENPDHLSRLLAERKRAEDAALLARFLALSPKAEAYYGALRQRELHAMGHVRRILMLVEIHGRDSVAQALQEAVELGAYSSDYLNNILAHRRALAPLTGQLHLTRGAELLQLEVQQPDCSRYQINEQDI
;
A
#
# COMPACT_ATOMS: atom_id res chain seq x y z
N MET A 1 -2.41 -15.59 -28.32
CA MET A 1 -0.95 -15.53 -28.61
C MET A 1 -0.20 -15.20 -27.33
N PRO A 2 0.92 -15.87 -27.01
CA PRO A 2 1.76 -15.51 -25.88
C PRO A 2 2.30 -14.09 -26.02
N PHE A 3 2.31 -13.32 -24.94
CA PHE A 3 2.70 -11.90 -24.94
C PHE A 3 4.17 -11.66 -25.30
N GLU A 4 5.04 -12.67 -25.10
CA GLU A 4 6.48 -12.65 -25.44
C GLU A 4 6.73 -12.42 -26.93
N HIS A 5 5.72 -12.65 -27.75
CA HIS A 5 5.77 -12.48 -29.20
C HIS A 5 4.98 -11.25 -29.70
N ALA A 6 4.55 -10.37 -28.78
CA ALA A 6 3.90 -9.12 -29.15
C ALA A 6 4.86 -8.23 -29.95
N GLY A 7 4.40 -7.71 -31.08
CA GLY A 7 5.22 -6.89 -31.98
C GLY A 7 6.20 -7.66 -32.89
N VAL A 8 6.18 -9.00 -32.86
CA VAL A 8 7.01 -9.84 -33.73
C VAL A 8 6.18 -10.36 -34.91
N LEU A 9 6.78 -10.40 -36.08
CA LEU A 9 6.15 -11.01 -37.25
C LEU A 9 6.14 -12.53 -37.11
N LEU A 10 4.95 -13.13 -37.19
CA LEU A 10 4.74 -14.56 -37.09
C LEU A 10 4.11 -15.09 -38.38
N GLU A 11 4.42 -16.34 -38.73
CA GLU A 11 3.78 -17.07 -39.80
C GLU A 11 2.48 -17.70 -39.31
N LEU A 12 1.38 -17.43 -40.00
CA LEU A 12 0.07 -17.99 -39.72
C LEU A 12 -0.21 -19.15 -40.68
N ARG A 13 -0.44 -20.34 -40.12
CA ARG A 13 -0.90 -21.50 -40.92
C ARG A 13 -2.35 -21.80 -40.54
N LEU A 14 -3.17 -21.82 -41.61
CA LEU A 14 -4.61 -22.10 -41.49
C LEU A 14 -4.86 -23.52 -41.99
N GLU A 15 -5.36 -24.35 -41.08
CA GLU A 15 -5.85 -25.69 -41.39
C GLU A 15 -7.38 -25.72 -41.26
N PRO A 16 -8.09 -26.77 -41.69
CA PRO A 16 -9.54 -26.83 -41.62
C PRO A 16 -10.08 -26.61 -40.20
N ASP A 17 -9.44 -27.18 -39.18
CA ASP A 17 -9.93 -27.21 -37.80
C ASP A 17 -9.04 -26.40 -36.84
N THR A 18 -7.85 -25.95 -37.28
CA THR A 18 -6.87 -25.31 -36.42
C THR A 18 -6.22 -24.10 -37.09
N ILE A 19 -5.78 -23.17 -36.24
CA ILE A 19 -4.96 -22.02 -36.60
C ILE A 19 -3.66 -22.13 -35.82
N ALA A 20 -2.54 -22.21 -36.50
CA ALA A 20 -1.23 -22.34 -35.89
C ALA A 20 -0.34 -21.13 -36.20
N LEU A 21 0.33 -20.64 -35.16
CA LEU A 21 1.27 -19.51 -35.24
C LEU A 21 2.70 -20.04 -35.10
N TYR A 22 3.55 -19.70 -36.06
CA TYR A 22 4.95 -20.13 -36.11
C TYR A 22 5.91 -18.93 -36.12
N ARG A 23 7.06 -19.14 -35.47
CA ARG A 23 8.24 -18.28 -35.65
C ARG A 23 9.35 -19.11 -36.27
N GLY A 24 9.53 -19.00 -37.58
CA GLY A 24 10.35 -19.91 -38.31
C GLY A 24 9.78 -21.33 -38.26
N GLN A 25 10.55 -22.29 -37.74
CA GLN A 25 10.07 -23.69 -37.57
C GLN A 25 9.43 -23.99 -36.24
N LYS A 26 9.42 -23.04 -35.28
CA LYS A 26 8.90 -23.25 -33.94
C LYS A 26 7.42 -22.90 -33.86
N LEU A 27 6.59 -23.85 -33.46
CA LEU A 27 5.19 -23.60 -33.10
C LEU A 27 5.12 -22.75 -31.83
N ILE A 28 4.43 -21.61 -31.90
CA ILE A 28 4.27 -20.66 -30.81
C ILE A 28 2.92 -20.83 -30.11
N ALA A 29 1.86 -20.95 -30.90
CA ALA A 29 0.51 -21.15 -30.38
C ALA A 29 -0.35 -21.86 -31.42
N GLN A 30 -1.33 -22.60 -30.93
CA GLN A 30 -2.35 -23.26 -31.73
C GLN A 30 -3.73 -22.99 -31.11
N HIS A 31 -4.69 -22.66 -31.94
CA HIS A 31 -6.07 -22.41 -31.54
C HIS A 31 -7.03 -23.20 -32.41
N PRO A 32 -8.18 -23.62 -31.91
CA PRO A 32 -9.22 -24.18 -32.75
C PRO A 32 -9.74 -23.09 -33.70
N ARG A 33 -9.98 -23.48 -34.95
CA ARG A 33 -10.57 -22.56 -35.93
C ARG A 33 -12.07 -22.49 -35.71
N CYS A 34 -12.58 -21.26 -35.63
CA CYS A 34 -14.00 -21.00 -35.50
C CYS A 34 -14.50 -20.22 -36.74
N TYR A 35 -15.60 -20.67 -37.29
CA TYR A 35 -16.26 -20.04 -38.43
C TYR A 35 -17.45 -19.17 -38.02
N ALA A 36 -17.83 -19.19 -36.73
CA ALA A 36 -18.86 -18.36 -36.17
C ALA A 36 -18.39 -16.89 -36.06
N ARG A 37 -19.33 -15.94 -36.19
CA ARG A 37 -19.03 -14.51 -36.07
C ARG A 37 -19.00 -14.08 -34.59
N ASN A 38 -18.19 -13.09 -34.29
CA ASN A 38 -18.12 -12.44 -32.98
C ASN A 38 -17.78 -13.41 -31.83
N GLN A 39 -16.88 -14.34 -32.06
CA GLN A 39 -16.36 -15.23 -31.03
C GLN A 39 -14.88 -14.98 -30.80
N ASP A 40 -14.49 -14.80 -29.53
CA ASP A 40 -13.12 -14.71 -29.10
C ASP A 40 -12.67 -16.09 -28.59
N ILE A 41 -11.63 -16.64 -29.24
CA ILE A 41 -11.03 -17.90 -28.85
C ILE A 41 -9.71 -17.62 -28.18
N GLU A 42 -9.77 -17.54 -26.85
CA GLU A 42 -8.63 -17.25 -26.02
C GLU A 42 -8.03 -18.52 -25.41
N ASN A 43 -6.72 -18.54 -25.27
CA ASN A 43 -6.06 -19.51 -24.40
C ASN A 43 -5.80 -18.85 -23.03
N PRO A 44 -6.43 -19.33 -21.94
CA PRO A 44 -6.31 -18.75 -20.61
C PRO A 44 -4.87 -18.72 -20.10
N ASP A 45 -4.01 -19.65 -20.54
CA ASP A 45 -2.60 -19.69 -20.15
C ASP A 45 -1.82 -18.46 -20.65
N HIS A 46 -2.17 -17.93 -21.81
CA HIS A 46 -1.52 -16.75 -22.35
C HIS A 46 -1.81 -15.52 -21.49
N LEU A 47 -3.06 -15.37 -21.04
CA LEU A 47 -3.48 -14.26 -20.19
C LEU A 47 -2.90 -14.38 -18.79
N SER A 48 -2.92 -15.56 -18.21
CA SER A 48 -2.41 -15.81 -16.84
C SER A 48 -0.93 -15.48 -16.73
N ARG A 49 -0.12 -15.84 -17.73
CA ARG A 49 1.31 -15.48 -17.80
C ARG A 49 1.53 -13.98 -17.90
N LEU A 50 0.79 -13.29 -18.76
CA LEU A 50 0.88 -11.83 -18.88
C LEU A 50 0.55 -11.13 -17.56
N LEU A 51 -0.52 -11.55 -16.90
CA LEU A 51 -0.92 -10.99 -15.61
C LEU A 51 0.11 -11.25 -14.51
N ALA A 52 0.73 -12.45 -14.51
CA ALA A 52 1.80 -12.77 -13.55
C ALA A 52 3.03 -11.88 -13.76
N GLU A 53 3.48 -11.67 -15.01
CA GLU A 53 4.62 -10.80 -15.31
C GLU A 53 4.30 -9.34 -14.96
N ARG A 54 3.11 -8.84 -15.29
CA ARG A 54 2.67 -7.51 -14.92
C ARG A 54 2.69 -7.29 -13.40
N LYS A 55 2.16 -8.27 -12.66
CA LYS A 55 2.19 -8.22 -11.19
C LYS A 55 3.61 -8.20 -10.63
N ARG A 56 4.51 -9.01 -11.18
CA ARG A 56 5.93 -9.00 -10.79
C ARG A 56 6.59 -7.65 -11.03
N ALA A 57 6.34 -7.05 -12.19
CA ALA A 57 6.87 -5.73 -12.52
C ALA A 57 6.32 -4.64 -11.58
N GLU A 58 5.03 -4.67 -11.27
CA GLU A 58 4.40 -3.76 -10.31
C GLU A 58 5.00 -3.94 -8.91
N ASP A 59 5.16 -5.16 -8.43
CA ASP A 59 5.76 -5.47 -7.12
C ASP A 59 7.22 -5.01 -7.06
N ALA A 60 7.99 -5.20 -8.13
CA ALA A 60 9.37 -4.72 -8.22
C ALA A 60 9.45 -3.18 -8.17
N ALA A 61 8.57 -2.49 -8.88
CA ALA A 61 8.51 -1.03 -8.87
C ALA A 61 8.12 -0.47 -7.48
N LEU A 62 7.15 -1.09 -6.81
CA LEU A 62 6.76 -0.73 -5.45
C LEU A 62 7.90 -0.96 -4.45
N LEU A 63 8.59 -2.10 -4.57
CA LEU A 63 9.74 -2.41 -3.72
C LEU A 63 10.88 -1.39 -3.93
N ALA A 64 11.19 -1.02 -5.17
CA ALA A 64 12.20 -0.01 -5.46
C ALA A 64 11.84 1.35 -4.84
N ARG A 65 10.57 1.77 -4.93
CA ARG A 65 10.08 3.00 -4.26
C ARG A 65 10.24 2.93 -2.75
N PHE A 66 9.91 1.79 -2.15
CA PHE A 66 10.06 1.57 -0.71
C PHE A 66 11.53 1.62 -0.27
N LEU A 67 12.42 0.93 -0.96
CA LEU A 67 13.85 0.92 -0.65
C LEU A 67 14.49 2.32 -0.76
N ALA A 68 13.96 3.16 -1.64
CA ALA A 68 14.41 4.55 -1.78
C ALA A 68 13.96 5.47 -0.63
N LEU A 69 13.10 5.03 0.30
CA LEU A 69 12.62 5.87 1.41
C LEU A 69 13.70 6.10 2.46
N SER A 70 14.45 5.07 2.83
CA SER A 70 15.42 5.12 3.92
C SER A 70 16.54 4.10 3.70
N PRO A 71 17.78 4.38 4.13
CA PRO A 71 18.86 3.39 4.15
C PRO A 71 18.53 2.13 4.97
N LYS A 72 17.64 2.23 5.94
CA LYS A 72 17.20 1.12 6.79
C LYS A 72 16.05 0.29 6.17
N ALA A 73 15.49 0.74 5.02
CA ALA A 73 14.35 0.08 4.39
C ALA A 73 14.67 -1.36 3.93
N GLU A 74 15.91 -1.61 3.49
CA GLU A 74 16.34 -2.96 3.11
C GLU A 74 16.37 -3.91 4.31
N ALA A 75 16.94 -3.48 5.44
CA ALA A 75 16.96 -4.26 6.67
C ALA A 75 15.54 -4.53 7.18
N TYR A 76 14.67 -3.53 7.11
CA TYR A 76 13.25 -3.66 7.46
C TYR A 76 12.53 -4.68 6.59
N TYR A 77 12.72 -4.62 5.27
CA TYR A 77 12.13 -5.58 4.34
C TYR A 77 12.64 -7.00 4.54
N GLY A 78 13.96 -7.14 4.80
CA GLY A 78 14.57 -8.42 5.13
C GLY A 78 13.95 -9.07 6.37
N ALA A 79 13.72 -8.29 7.42
CA ALA A 79 13.07 -8.74 8.64
C ALA A 79 11.59 -9.13 8.43
N LEU A 80 10.85 -8.39 7.60
CA LEU A 80 9.47 -8.76 7.21
C LEU A 80 9.44 -10.12 6.50
N ARG A 81 10.40 -10.38 5.61
CA ARG A 81 10.49 -11.66 4.90
C ARG A 81 10.84 -12.82 5.81
N GLN A 82 11.76 -12.62 6.75
CA GLN A 82 12.17 -13.66 7.70
C GLN A 82 11.03 -14.10 8.63
N ARG A 83 10.08 -13.20 8.92
CA ARG A 83 8.91 -13.47 9.76
C ARG A 83 7.74 -14.08 8.97
N GLU A 84 7.93 -14.47 7.70
CA GLU A 84 6.90 -15.02 6.81
C GLU A 84 5.65 -14.15 6.66
N LEU A 85 5.78 -12.86 6.95
CA LEU A 85 4.72 -11.90 6.76
C LEU A 85 4.55 -11.61 5.27
N HIS A 86 3.35 -11.25 4.86
CA HIS A 86 3.07 -10.76 3.51
C HIS A 86 3.82 -9.45 3.24
N ALA A 87 5.14 -9.54 3.06
CA ALA A 87 6.06 -8.41 3.01
C ALA A 87 5.62 -7.34 1.99
N MET A 88 5.15 -7.74 0.80
CA MET A 88 4.64 -6.80 -0.21
C MET A 88 3.35 -6.11 0.22
N GLY A 89 2.52 -6.76 1.03
CA GLY A 89 1.34 -6.13 1.63
C GLY A 89 1.72 -5.00 2.58
N HIS A 90 2.72 -5.23 3.44
CA HIS A 90 3.27 -4.20 4.32
C HIS A 90 3.93 -3.06 3.54
N VAL A 91 4.71 -3.37 2.48
CA VAL A 91 5.32 -2.36 1.60
C VAL A 91 4.25 -1.43 1.00
N ARG A 92 3.15 -1.99 0.47
CA ARG A 92 2.06 -1.18 -0.09
C ARG A 92 1.43 -0.26 0.96
N ARG A 93 1.15 -0.78 2.16
CA ARG A 93 0.59 0.03 3.26
C ARG A 93 1.54 1.13 3.69
N ILE A 94 2.85 0.85 3.79
CA ILE A 94 3.86 1.85 4.13
C ILE A 94 3.94 2.95 3.07
N LEU A 95 3.88 2.59 1.78
CA LEU A 95 3.84 3.58 0.70
C LEU A 95 2.57 4.43 0.75
N MET A 96 1.43 3.88 1.19
CA MET A 96 0.22 4.69 1.46
C MET A 96 0.42 5.65 2.63
N LEU A 97 1.15 5.25 3.68
CA LEU A 97 1.49 6.16 4.79
C LEU A 97 2.39 7.31 4.33
N VAL A 98 3.23 7.10 3.31
CA VAL A 98 4.03 8.19 2.71
C VAL A 98 3.15 9.27 2.09
N GLU A 99 2.08 8.89 1.43
CA GLU A 99 1.13 9.84 0.83
C GLU A 99 0.37 10.65 1.92
N ILE A 100 0.16 10.06 3.10
CA ILE A 100 -0.58 10.69 4.21
C ILE A 100 0.32 11.55 5.10
N HIS A 101 1.50 11.06 5.44
CA HIS A 101 2.39 11.66 6.46
C HIS A 101 3.65 12.32 5.89
N GLY A 102 3.88 12.16 4.58
CA GLY A 102 5.09 12.63 3.91
C GLY A 102 6.28 11.67 4.05
N ARG A 103 7.19 11.79 3.08
CA ARG A 103 8.35 10.90 2.94
C ARG A 103 9.27 10.93 4.17
N ASP A 104 9.60 12.12 4.65
CA ASP A 104 10.59 12.29 5.72
C ASP A 104 10.09 11.73 7.05
N SER A 105 8.80 11.92 7.36
CA SER A 105 8.18 11.37 8.56
C SER A 105 8.19 9.85 8.55
N VAL A 106 7.87 9.24 7.42
CA VAL A 106 7.87 7.77 7.28
C VAL A 106 9.29 7.22 7.29
N ALA A 107 10.27 7.90 6.66
CA ALA A 107 11.67 7.50 6.69
C ALA A 107 12.22 7.47 8.11
N GLN A 108 11.92 8.49 8.92
CA GLN A 108 12.29 8.52 10.34
C GLN A 108 11.60 7.43 11.16
N ALA A 109 10.30 7.20 10.94
CA ALA A 109 9.56 6.13 11.60
C ALA A 109 10.11 4.74 11.25
N LEU A 110 10.57 4.53 10.00
CA LEU A 110 11.25 3.30 9.59
C LEU A 110 12.56 3.07 10.34
N GLN A 111 13.35 4.12 10.55
CA GLN A 111 14.60 4.02 11.32
C GLN A 111 14.32 3.62 12.76
N GLU A 112 13.38 4.29 13.41
CA GLU A 112 12.95 3.98 14.77
C GLU A 112 12.39 2.56 14.90
N ALA A 113 11.56 2.14 13.95
CA ALA A 113 11.00 0.80 13.93
C ALA A 113 12.07 -0.31 13.80
N VAL A 114 13.14 -0.06 13.04
CA VAL A 114 14.28 -0.98 12.96
C VAL A 114 15.03 -1.04 14.29
N GLU A 115 15.25 0.08 14.96
CA GLU A 115 15.91 0.15 16.27
C GLU A 115 15.12 -0.56 17.36
N LEU A 116 13.79 -0.44 17.31
CA LEU A 116 12.87 -1.11 18.24
C LEU A 116 12.57 -2.57 17.87
N GLY A 117 13.06 -3.06 16.71
CA GLY A 117 12.76 -4.41 16.23
C GLY A 117 11.28 -4.62 15.86
N ALA A 118 10.54 -3.54 15.58
CA ALA A 118 9.11 -3.53 15.32
C ALA A 118 8.82 -3.55 13.81
N TYR A 119 8.67 -4.73 13.25
CA TYR A 119 8.50 -4.93 11.81
C TYR A 119 7.05 -5.21 11.43
N SER A 120 6.25 -4.14 11.31
CA SER A 120 4.86 -4.19 10.82
C SER A 120 4.42 -2.81 10.34
N SER A 121 3.61 -2.75 9.29
CA SER A 121 2.99 -1.49 8.83
C SER A 121 2.13 -0.84 9.92
N ASP A 122 1.53 -1.65 10.80
CA ASP A 122 0.67 -1.17 11.87
C ASP A 122 1.49 -0.47 12.97
N TYR A 123 2.69 -0.98 13.30
CA TYR A 123 3.62 -0.29 14.21
C TYR A 123 4.06 1.05 13.64
N LEU A 124 4.39 1.11 12.35
CA LEU A 124 4.73 2.38 11.71
C LEU A 124 3.58 3.38 11.77
N ASN A 125 2.36 2.92 11.52
CA ASN A 125 1.19 3.76 11.64
C ASN A 125 1.00 4.29 13.07
N ASN A 126 1.21 3.44 14.08
CA ASN A 126 1.12 3.85 15.49
C ASN A 126 2.20 4.89 15.85
N ILE A 127 3.44 4.70 15.41
CA ILE A 127 4.52 5.69 15.61
C ILE A 127 4.15 7.04 14.99
N LEU A 128 3.65 7.02 13.75
CA LEU A 128 3.26 8.24 13.04
C LEU A 128 2.04 8.92 13.69
N ALA A 129 1.04 8.15 14.10
CA ALA A 129 -0.14 8.67 14.80
C ALA A 129 0.24 9.29 16.15
N HIS A 130 1.11 8.64 16.92
CA HIS A 130 1.61 9.17 18.20
C HIS A 130 2.38 10.46 18.02
N ARG A 131 3.28 10.55 17.03
CA ARG A 131 4.00 11.79 16.72
C ARG A 131 3.06 12.94 16.34
N ARG A 132 2.01 12.63 15.56
CA ARG A 132 0.99 13.62 15.20
C ARG A 132 0.20 14.11 16.41
N ALA A 133 -0.13 13.21 17.34
CA ALA A 133 -0.84 13.56 18.58
C ALA A 133 0.01 14.42 19.52
N LEU A 134 1.34 14.23 19.53
CA LEU A 134 2.29 15.02 20.31
C LEU A 134 2.69 16.34 19.64
N ALA A 135 2.43 16.51 18.35
CA ALA A 135 2.71 17.74 17.66
C ALA A 135 1.86 18.88 18.27
N PRO A 136 2.48 20.00 18.68
CA PRO A 136 1.72 21.12 19.22
C PRO A 136 0.71 21.58 18.17
N LEU A 137 -0.53 21.81 18.61
CA LEU A 137 -1.56 22.40 17.76
C LEU A 137 -1.09 23.82 17.39
N THR A 138 -0.48 23.97 16.22
CA THR A 138 0.04 25.26 15.72
C THR A 138 -1.06 26.19 15.19
N GLY A 139 -2.33 25.81 15.34
CA GLY A 139 -3.45 26.66 15.01
C GLY A 139 -3.68 27.68 16.12
N GLN A 140 -3.50 28.99 15.85
CA GLN A 140 -4.11 30.00 16.68
C GLN A 140 -5.62 29.74 16.70
N LEU A 141 -6.18 29.59 17.91
CA LEU A 141 -7.63 29.58 18.11
C LEU A 141 -8.16 30.92 17.60
N HIS A 142 -8.70 30.93 16.38
CA HIS A 142 -9.49 32.06 15.93
C HIS A 142 -10.82 32.07 16.70
N LEU A 143 -10.82 32.82 17.80
CA LEU A 143 -12.06 33.12 18.48
C LEU A 143 -12.91 34.01 17.54
N THR A 144 -14.05 33.52 17.10
CA THR A 144 -15.05 34.30 16.34
C THR A 144 -15.73 35.36 17.21
N ARG A 145 -15.50 35.33 18.53
CA ARG A 145 -15.90 36.33 19.51
C ARG A 145 -14.64 36.90 20.16
N GLY A 146 -14.69 38.19 20.59
CA GLY A 146 -13.55 38.97 21.02
C GLY A 146 -12.65 38.32 22.06
N ALA A 147 -11.41 38.75 22.16
CA ALA A 147 -10.38 38.26 23.08
C ALA A 147 -10.80 38.33 24.59
N GLU A 148 -11.86 39.02 24.89
CA GLU A 148 -12.48 39.15 26.22
C GLU A 148 -12.89 37.79 26.82
N LEU A 149 -13.23 36.81 25.96
CA LEU A 149 -13.59 35.46 26.42
C LEU A 149 -12.41 34.65 26.98
N LEU A 150 -11.18 35.04 26.66
CA LEU A 150 -9.98 34.42 27.24
C LEU A 150 -9.67 34.93 28.65
N GLN A 151 -10.32 36.02 29.09
CA GLN A 151 -10.14 36.63 30.41
C GLN A 151 -11.30 36.29 31.38
N LEU A 152 -12.21 35.40 30.98
CA LEU A 152 -13.30 34.97 31.84
C LEU A 152 -12.72 34.14 32.98
N GLU A 153 -12.64 34.71 34.18
CA GLU A 153 -12.42 33.96 35.40
C GLU A 153 -13.71 33.21 35.75
N VAL A 154 -13.68 31.93 35.55
CA VAL A 154 -14.77 31.05 36.01
C VAL A 154 -14.57 30.81 37.51
N GLN A 155 -15.51 31.30 38.33
CA GLN A 155 -15.52 30.96 39.77
C GLN A 155 -15.58 29.46 39.97
N GLN A 156 -14.74 28.94 40.86
CA GLN A 156 -14.78 27.52 41.18
C GLN A 156 -16.19 27.13 41.64
N PRO A 157 -16.76 26.06 41.07
CA PRO A 157 -18.09 25.61 41.52
C PRO A 157 -18.05 25.20 43.00
N ASP A 158 -19.02 25.65 43.76
CA ASP A 158 -19.20 25.21 45.14
C ASP A 158 -19.67 23.76 45.16
N CYS A 159 -18.73 22.87 45.42
CA CYS A 159 -18.98 21.43 45.51
C CYS A 159 -19.51 20.95 46.88
N SER A 160 -19.71 21.86 47.83
CA SER A 160 -20.19 21.49 49.19
C SER A 160 -21.55 20.80 49.17
N ARG A 161 -22.38 21.11 48.15
CA ARG A 161 -23.70 20.48 47.96
C ARG A 161 -23.63 18.99 47.56
N TYR A 162 -22.48 18.52 47.12
CA TYR A 162 -22.28 17.13 46.69
C TYR A 162 -21.48 16.29 47.68
N GLN A 163 -21.16 16.88 48.85
CA GLN A 163 -20.55 16.12 49.94
C GLN A 163 -21.63 15.26 50.61
N ILE A 164 -21.51 13.94 50.49
CA ILE A 164 -22.35 12.98 51.18
C ILE A 164 -21.86 12.96 52.60
N ASN A 165 -22.70 13.42 53.55
CA ASN A 165 -22.41 13.29 54.96
C ASN A 165 -22.55 11.81 55.33
N GLU A 166 -21.51 11.23 55.95
CA GLU A 166 -21.49 9.83 56.43
C GLU A 166 -22.59 9.52 57.47
N GLN A 167 -23.42 10.50 57.84
CA GLN A 167 -24.55 10.35 58.78
C GLN A 167 -25.87 10.02 58.08
N ASP A 168 -25.93 9.96 56.77
CA ASP A 168 -27.15 9.65 55.98
C ASP A 168 -27.13 8.24 55.40
N ILE A 169 -26.28 7.32 55.90
CA ILE A 169 -26.23 5.90 55.53
C ILE A 169 -26.77 5.02 56.66
#